data_ccda4921b1a0531b4e3f7efd87e8452a
#
_entry.id   ccda4921b1a0531b4e3f7efd87e8452a
#
_cell.length_a   1.000
_cell.length_b   1.000
_cell.length_c   1.000
_cell.angle_alpha   90.00
_cell.angle_beta   90.00
_cell.angle_gamma   90.00
#
_symmetry.space_group_name_H-M   'P 1'
#
loop_
_entity.id
_entity.type
_entity.pdbx_description
1 polymer ?
#
loop_
_entity_poly.entity_id
_entity_poly.type
_entity_poly.pdbx_seq_one_letter_code
_entity_poly.pdbx_strand_id
1 'polypeptide(L)'
;MLTWRPILVAAVVLAGCTTRATVVQSGNPRASAESVLVSTPTVPRSAWYDTIRPLATLSKGWNRIPGRYGTGCAHDSTFAFRVRPGLPDKVMIFLNGGGACWRAQECDPRGRPTYTMTSDSANDVSVRTGIFDVANPANPVRDFTMVFIPYCTGDVHLGTREVEYEMPTAKGTPRAFAVRHGGAANVEAVLDWVYTNIHAPQTVFVTGVSAGAIPSPVVAAKVARHYPGARVVQLGDGAGGYHAAAVPALLAGWGATEYLLDDAAFRSLDSADFSFERLYLASAGAAPGVHFAQVNSVEDATQLYFLSLLGVKGTRLAKLLAADLAEIRDVVPWFRTYTIPGKAHTILRSNAVYSTKVGGVRFSEWLEQLVNGESVDDVGEKLLAVKH
;
A
#
# COMPACT_ATOMS: atom_id res chain seq x y z
N MET A 1 -34.81 -8.35 -65.76
CA MET A 1 -35.13 -9.72 -65.33
C MET A 1 -33.79 -10.37 -64.92
N LEU A 2 -33.41 -10.31 -63.66
CA LEU A 2 -32.27 -10.99 -63.14
C LEU A 2 -32.71 -11.87 -61.96
N THR A 3 -32.48 -13.14 -62.11
CA THR A 3 -32.86 -14.22 -61.22
C THR A 3 -31.86 -14.34 -60.08
N TRP A 4 -32.37 -14.31 -58.85
CA TRP A 4 -31.58 -14.63 -57.64
C TRP A 4 -31.53 -16.16 -57.44
N ARG A 5 -30.32 -16.67 -57.18
CA ARG A 5 -30.08 -18.02 -56.66
C ARG A 5 -29.67 -17.95 -55.18
N PRO A 6 -30.16 -18.78 -54.28
CA PRO A 6 -29.75 -18.82 -52.90
C PRO A 6 -28.44 -19.66 -52.75
N ILE A 7 -27.53 -19.11 -51.96
CA ILE A 7 -26.27 -19.82 -51.51
C ILE A 7 -26.57 -20.54 -50.19
N LEU A 8 -26.48 -21.85 -50.22
CA LEU A 8 -26.49 -22.66 -49.04
C LEU A 8 -25.15 -22.45 -48.27
N VAL A 9 -25.21 -22.06 -47.00
CA VAL A 9 -24.08 -22.05 -46.08
C VAL A 9 -24.09 -23.36 -45.28
N ALA A 10 -23.09 -24.22 -45.54
CA ALA A 10 -22.84 -25.42 -44.74
C ALA A 10 -22.09 -25.02 -43.50
N ALA A 11 -22.65 -25.32 -42.33
CA ALA A 11 -21.96 -25.19 -41.05
C ALA A 11 -20.99 -26.33 -40.84
N VAL A 12 -19.69 -26.05 -40.84
CA VAL A 12 -18.66 -27.00 -40.43
C VAL A 12 -18.40 -26.80 -38.93
N VAL A 13 -18.77 -27.82 -38.16
CA VAL A 13 -18.40 -27.93 -36.74
C VAL A 13 -16.96 -28.37 -36.67
N LEU A 14 -16.03 -27.47 -36.33
CA LEU A 14 -14.66 -27.78 -36.01
C LEU A 14 -14.56 -28.05 -34.49
N ALA A 15 -14.35 -29.31 -34.13
CA ALA A 15 -13.91 -29.70 -32.80
C ALA A 15 -12.46 -29.23 -32.61
N GLY A 16 -12.26 -28.15 -31.87
CA GLY A 16 -10.94 -27.62 -31.53
C GLY A 16 -10.33 -28.40 -30.38
N CYS A 17 -9.33 -29.22 -30.65
CA CYS A 17 -8.36 -29.67 -29.64
C CYS A 17 -7.53 -28.48 -29.17
N THR A 18 -7.66 -28.11 -27.91
CA THR A 18 -6.78 -27.15 -27.25
C THR A 18 -5.45 -27.81 -26.94
N THR A 19 -4.45 -27.61 -27.80
CA THR A 19 -3.05 -27.90 -27.46
C THR A 19 -2.51 -26.77 -26.56
N ARG A 20 -2.16 -27.12 -25.31
CA ARG A 20 -1.39 -26.27 -24.40
C ARG A 20 -0.02 -26.03 -25.02
N ALA A 21 0.29 -24.78 -25.33
CA ALA A 21 1.64 -24.36 -25.67
C ALA A 21 2.46 -24.24 -24.37
N THR A 22 3.41 -25.15 -24.17
CA THR A 22 4.41 -25.06 -23.11
C THR A 22 5.54 -24.16 -23.61
N VAL A 23 5.65 -22.95 -23.07
CA VAL A 23 6.83 -22.08 -23.31
C VAL A 23 7.93 -22.56 -22.36
N VAL A 24 8.96 -23.18 -22.91
CA VAL A 24 10.19 -23.53 -22.19
C VAL A 24 11.09 -22.30 -22.19
N GLN A 25 11.17 -21.59 -21.05
CA GLN A 25 12.24 -20.62 -20.82
C GLN A 25 13.42 -21.31 -20.15
N SER A 26 14.57 -21.26 -20.82
CA SER A 26 15.86 -21.72 -20.31
C SER A 26 16.44 -20.70 -19.33
N GLY A 27 16.72 -21.10 -18.10
CA GLY A 27 17.73 -20.49 -17.24
C GLY A 27 17.26 -19.53 -16.14
N ASN A 28 16.25 -19.91 -15.33
CA ASN A 28 16.06 -19.37 -13.98
C ASN A 28 15.42 -20.45 -13.07
N PRO A 29 15.77 -20.55 -11.77
CA PRO A 29 15.19 -21.58 -10.93
C PRO A 29 13.68 -21.38 -10.84
N ARG A 30 12.95 -22.40 -11.24
CA ARG A 30 11.50 -22.45 -11.28
C ARG A 30 10.90 -22.16 -9.90
N ALA A 31 10.18 -21.05 -9.78
CA ALA A 31 9.07 -20.96 -8.87
C ALA A 31 7.87 -21.62 -9.59
N SER A 32 7.52 -22.85 -9.22
CA SER A 32 6.26 -23.48 -9.63
C SER A 32 5.16 -22.86 -8.77
N ALA A 33 4.62 -21.72 -9.21
CA ALA A 33 3.43 -21.15 -8.59
C ALA A 33 2.19 -21.84 -9.17
N GLU A 34 1.80 -22.98 -8.63
CA GLU A 34 0.41 -23.42 -8.69
C GLU A 34 -0.37 -22.61 -7.65
N SER A 35 -1.01 -21.53 -8.08
CA SER A 35 -1.94 -20.79 -7.25
C SER A 35 -3.21 -21.62 -7.05
N VAL A 36 -3.34 -22.25 -5.90
CA VAL A 36 -4.60 -22.82 -5.45
C VAL A 36 -5.51 -21.66 -5.09
N LEU A 37 -6.51 -21.38 -5.92
CA LEU A 37 -7.60 -20.48 -5.58
C LEU A 37 -8.41 -21.14 -4.45
N VAL A 38 -8.08 -20.85 -3.21
CA VAL A 38 -8.94 -21.21 -2.09
C VAL A 38 -10.13 -20.27 -2.13
N SER A 39 -11.28 -20.77 -2.58
CA SER A 39 -12.55 -20.06 -2.46
C SER A 39 -12.88 -19.92 -0.97
N THR A 40 -12.59 -18.77 -0.40
CA THR A 40 -13.00 -18.46 0.96
C THR A 40 -14.52 -18.42 1.03
N PRO A 41 -15.16 -19.16 1.97
CA PRO A 41 -16.60 -19.09 2.15
C PRO A 41 -16.99 -17.63 2.47
N THR A 42 -17.86 -17.06 1.68
CA THR A 42 -18.38 -15.71 1.90
C THR A 42 -19.35 -15.72 3.09
N VAL A 43 -18.90 -15.26 4.25
CA VAL A 43 -19.83 -14.84 5.31
C VAL A 43 -20.58 -13.62 4.78
N PRO A 44 -21.92 -13.58 4.86
CA PRO A 44 -22.67 -12.41 4.43
C PRO A 44 -22.11 -11.15 5.11
N ARG A 45 -21.92 -10.09 4.32
CA ARG A 45 -21.41 -8.78 4.80
C ARG A 45 -22.24 -8.28 6.00
N SER A 46 -23.54 -8.57 6.03
CA SER A 46 -24.48 -8.25 7.13
C SER A 46 -24.06 -8.84 8.49
N ALA A 47 -23.61 -10.09 8.57
CA ALA A 47 -23.27 -10.73 9.83
C ALA A 47 -22.06 -10.13 10.55
N TRP A 48 -21.17 -9.43 9.83
CA TRP A 48 -20.04 -8.73 10.43
C TRP A 48 -20.46 -7.38 11.06
N TYR A 49 -21.36 -6.65 10.40
CA TYR A 49 -21.85 -5.37 10.92
C TYR A 49 -22.55 -5.48 12.28
N ASP A 50 -23.20 -6.61 12.53
CA ASP A 50 -23.87 -6.86 13.82
C ASP A 50 -22.90 -7.10 14.99
N THR A 51 -21.62 -7.37 14.71
CA THR A 51 -20.58 -7.67 15.72
C THR A 51 -19.56 -6.55 15.91
N ILE A 52 -19.59 -5.52 15.07
CA ILE A 52 -18.62 -4.42 15.13
C ILE A 52 -19.01 -3.40 16.18
N ARG A 53 -18.02 -2.99 16.97
CA ARG A 53 -18.18 -1.88 17.90
C ARG A 53 -18.31 -0.55 17.15
N PRO A 54 -19.46 0.14 17.22
CA PRO A 54 -19.63 1.47 16.62
C PRO A 54 -18.67 2.49 17.24
N LEU A 55 -18.26 3.50 16.46
CA LEU A 55 -17.36 4.57 16.91
C LEU A 55 -17.88 5.22 18.22
N ALA A 56 -19.18 5.45 18.32
CA ALA A 56 -19.81 6.06 19.47
C ALA A 56 -19.69 5.24 20.77
N THR A 57 -19.40 3.93 20.68
CA THR A 57 -19.25 3.03 21.84
C THR A 57 -17.78 2.83 22.25
N LEU A 58 -16.84 3.41 21.51
CA LEU A 58 -15.42 3.25 21.80
C LEU A 58 -15.00 4.14 22.97
N SER A 59 -14.09 3.62 23.79
CA SER A 59 -13.48 4.39 24.89
C SER A 59 -12.52 5.47 24.33
N LYS A 60 -12.30 6.52 25.12
CA LYS A 60 -11.21 7.48 24.85
C LYS A 60 -9.86 6.71 24.85
N GLY A 61 -9.07 6.87 23.82
CA GLY A 61 -7.82 6.13 23.65
C GLY A 61 -7.93 5.04 22.57
N TRP A 62 -6.91 4.19 22.49
CA TRP A 62 -6.84 3.16 21.46
C TRP A 62 -7.74 1.96 21.78
N ASN A 63 -8.60 1.63 20.83
CA ASN A 63 -9.50 0.48 20.88
C ASN A 63 -9.07 -0.53 19.81
N ARG A 64 -9.03 -1.81 20.20
CA ARG A 64 -8.79 -2.92 19.29
C ARG A 64 -10.13 -3.34 18.66
N ILE A 65 -10.19 -3.33 17.32
CA ILE A 65 -11.35 -3.77 16.55
C ILE A 65 -10.95 -5.03 15.79
N PRO A 66 -11.61 -6.17 15.99
CA PRO A 66 -11.33 -7.38 15.21
C PRO A 66 -11.61 -7.18 13.74
N GLY A 67 -10.77 -7.77 12.88
CA GLY A 67 -11.06 -7.85 11.46
C GLY A 67 -12.25 -8.78 11.16
N ARG A 68 -12.89 -8.56 10.02
CA ARG A 68 -13.97 -9.45 9.54
C ARG A 68 -13.42 -10.81 9.09
N TYR A 69 -14.35 -11.73 8.84
CA TYR A 69 -14.01 -12.97 8.16
C TYR A 69 -13.28 -12.69 6.82
N GLY A 70 -12.25 -13.48 6.52
CA GLY A 70 -11.40 -13.23 5.37
C GLY A 70 -10.18 -12.33 5.64
N THR A 71 -10.12 -11.62 6.78
CA THR A 71 -8.91 -10.92 7.22
C THR A 71 -7.94 -11.84 7.98
N GLY A 72 -6.67 -11.51 7.99
CA GLY A 72 -5.66 -12.29 8.72
C GLY A 72 -4.24 -11.81 8.42
N CYS A 73 -3.29 -12.34 9.17
CA CYS A 73 -1.88 -12.15 8.90
C CYS A 73 -1.30 -13.31 8.06
N ALA A 74 -0.05 -13.21 7.68
CA ALA A 74 0.65 -14.12 6.78
C ALA A 74 0.62 -15.61 7.21
N HIS A 75 0.55 -15.89 8.53
CA HIS A 75 0.57 -17.24 9.09
C HIS A 75 -0.54 -17.40 10.13
N ASP A 76 -1.79 -17.44 9.64
CA ASP A 76 -3.01 -17.78 10.39
C ASP A 76 -3.27 -17.01 11.69
N SER A 77 -2.49 -15.97 12.00
CA SER A 77 -2.80 -15.13 13.14
C SER A 77 -3.90 -14.13 12.82
N THR A 78 -4.71 -13.83 13.83
CA THR A 78 -5.87 -12.95 13.68
C THR A 78 -5.44 -11.51 13.39
N PHE A 79 -6.13 -10.88 12.44
CA PHE A 79 -5.99 -9.46 12.18
C PHE A 79 -6.94 -8.64 13.07
N ALA A 80 -6.46 -7.51 13.55
CA ALA A 80 -7.28 -6.49 14.19
C ALA A 80 -6.64 -5.12 13.99
N PHE A 81 -7.45 -4.13 13.69
CA PHE A 81 -7.00 -2.75 13.58
C PHE A 81 -7.25 -1.97 14.88
N ARG A 82 -6.78 -0.73 14.94
CA ARG A 82 -6.89 0.12 16.11
C ARG A 82 -7.61 1.41 15.76
N VAL A 83 -8.51 1.84 16.64
CA VAL A 83 -9.23 3.12 16.51
C VAL A 83 -9.07 3.93 17.78
N ARG A 84 -8.73 5.19 17.62
CA ARG A 84 -8.73 6.20 18.68
C ARG A 84 -9.75 7.27 18.32
N PRO A 85 -10.88 7.40 19.05
CA PRO A 85 -11.84 8.48 18.83
C PRO A 85 -11.21 9.85 19.06
N GLY A 86 -11.52 10.78 18.19
CA GLY A 86 -11.18 12.19 18.22
C GLY A 86 -12.35 13.02 17.69
N LEU A 87 -12.06 14.12 16.98
CA LEU A 87 -13.08 14.89 16.29
C LEU A 87 -13.74 14.04 15.18
N PRO A 88 -15.07 14.03 15.08
CA PRO A 88 -15.77 13.15 14.12
C PRO A 88 -15.64 13.63 12.66
N ASP A 89 -15.35 14.89 12.44
CA ASP A 89 -15.19 15.54 11.14
C ASP A 89 -13.74 15.53 10.62
N LYS A 90 -12.78 15.06 11.45
CA LYS A 90 -11.36 14.93 11.09
C LYS A 90 -10.88 13.51 11.32
N VAL A 91 -10.46 12.86 10.25
CA VAL A 91 -10.09 11.43 10.28
C VAL A 91 -8.68 11.23 9.75
N MET A 92 -7.85 10.48 10.45
CA MET A 92 -6.59 9.96 9.95
C MET A 92 -6.71 8.46 9.73
N ILE A 93 -6.39 8.01 8.51
CA ILE A 93 -6.23 6.58 8.18
C ILE A 93 -4.74 6.34 7.97
N PHE A 94 -4.15 5.53 8.85
CA PHE A 94 -2.72 5.27 8.87
C PHE A 94 -2.43 3.81 8.51
N LEU A 95 -1.69 3.59 7.43
CA LEU A 95 -1.20 2.28 7.02
C LEU A 95 0.21 2.05 7.57
N ASN A 96 0.37 1.05 8.43
CA ASN A 96 1.68 0.77 8.99
C ASN A 96 2.62 0.11 7.99
N GLY A 97 3.91 0.32 8.15
CA GLY A 97 4.96 -0.39 7.43
C GLY A 97 5.35 -1.69 8.11
N GLY A 98 6.30 -2.38 7.50
CA GLY A 98 6.82 -3.63 8.05
C GLY A 98 7.53 -4.51 7.03
N GLY A 99 8.11 -3.91 5.97
CA GLY A 99 8.85 -4.62 4.93
C GLY A 99 7.94 -5.33 3.92
N ALA A 100 8.50 -6.31 3.21
CA ALA A 100 7.78 -7.13 2.23
C ALA A 100 8.55 -8.43 1.95
N CYS A 101 7.89 -9.44 1.39
CA CYS A 101 8.55 -10.66 0.96
C CYS A 101 7.93 -11.23 -0.31
N TRP A 102 8.75 -11.89 -1.16
CA TRP A 102 8.33 -12.45 -2.45
C TRP A 102 9.16 -13.65 -2.92
N ARG A 103 10.14 -14.07 -2.14
CA ARG A 103 10.92 -15.30 -2.35
C ARG A 103 11.00 -16.07 -1.04
N ALA A 104 11.25 -17.36 -1.13
CA ALA A 104 11.31 -18.25 0.02
C ALA A 104 12.22 -17.72 1.14
N GLN A 105 13.38 -17.14 0.79
CA GLN A 105 14.36 -16.63 1.75
C GLN A 105 13.85 -15.45 2.58
N GLU A 106 13.13 -14.52 1.93
CA GLU A 106 12.53 -13.36 2.59
C GLU A 106 11.24 -13.71 3.34
N CYS A 107 10.55 -14.76 2.90
CA CYS A 107 9.24 -15.14 3.44
C CYS A 107 9.31 -16.21 4.54
N ASP A 108 10.43 -16.93 4.71
CA ASP A 108 10.54 -18.05 5.64
C ASP A 108 10.35 -17.64 7.11
N PRO A 109 9.26 -18.08 7.78
CA PRO A 109 8.98 -17.73 9.18
C PRO A 109 9.98 -18.32 10.18
N ARG A 110 10.77 -19.33 9.77
CA ARG A 110 11.80 -19.97 10.58
C ARG A 110 13.19 -19.36 10.37
N GLY A 111 13.31 -18.50 9.33
CA GLY A 111 14.55 -17.84 8.95
C GLY A 111 14.67 -16.43 9.51
N ARG A 112 15.02 -15.52 8.62
CA ARG A 112 15.05 -14.07 8.90
C ARG A 112 14.12 -13.36 7.92
N PRO A 113 12.80 -13.42 8.17
CA PRO A 113 11.82 -12.80 7.27
C PRO A 113 12.08 -11.30 7.17
N THR A 114 11.90 -10.75 5.97
CA THR A 114 12.09 -9.32 5.70
C THR A 114 10.81 -8.51 5.92
N TYR A 115 9.82 -9.09 6.59
CA TYR A 115 8.54 -8.43 6.86
C TYR A 115 8.01 -8.77 8.26
N THR A 116 7.09 -7.94 8.75
CA THR A 116 6.35 -8.17 9.99
C THR A 116 5.27 -9.23 9.74
N MET A 117 5.29 -10.32 10.50
CA MET A 117 4.40 -11.48 10.31
C MET A 117 3.15 -11.44 11.18
N THR A 118 3.12 -10.62 12.23
CA THR A 118 2.03 -10.56 13.22
C THR A 118 1.59 -9.12 13.44
N SER A 119 0.39 -8.94 13.98
CA SER A 119 -0.17 -7.62 14.30
C SER A 119 0.06 -7.21 15.77
N ASP A 120 1.13 -7.68 16.40
CA ASP A 120 1.46 -7.46 17.80
C ASP A 120 2.36 -6.23 18.06
N SER A 121 3.47 -6.40 18.81
CA SER A 121 4.34 -5.33 19.29
C SER A 121 4.91 -4.42 18.20
N ALA A 122 5.23 -4.94 17.01
CA ALA A 122 5.73 -4.12 15.89
C ALA A 122 4.66 -3.16 15.35
N ASN A 123 3.39 -3.46 15.62
CA ASN A 123 2.22 -2.68 15.27
C ASN A 123 1.61 -1.96 16.49
N ASP A 124 2.35 -1.84 17.59
CA ASP A 124 1.83 -1.18 18.79
C ASP A 124 1.80 0.34 18.60
N VAL A 125 0.62 0.92 18.77
CA VAL A 125 0.35 2.37 18.77
C VAL A 125 0.20 2.95 20.18
N SER A 126 0.33 2.14 21.22
CA SER A 126 0.30 2.61 22.61
C SER A 126 1.54 3.42 22.96
N VAL A 127 2.65 3.18 22.24
CA VAL A 127 3.86 4.01 22.31
C VAL A 127 3.55 5.37 21.67
N ARG A 128 3.35 6.37 22.51
CA ARG A 128 2.97 7.74 22.12
C ARG A 128 4.16 8.48 21.53
N THR A 129 4.47 8.21 20.27
CA THR A 129 5.58 8.85 19.55
C THR A 129 5.10 9.34 18.17
N GLY A 130 5.80 10.32 17.62
CA GLY A 130 5.47 10.88 16.33
C GLY A 130 4.02 11.37 16.26
N ILE A 131 3.34 11.16 15.16
CA ILE A 131 1.96 11.64 14.95
C ILE A 131 0.92 10.94 15.85
N PHE A 132 1.30 9.93 16.62
CA PHE A 132 0.44 9.29 17.63
C PHE A 132 0.60 9.91 19.03
N ASP A 133 1.53 10.84 19.22
CA ASP A 133 1.64 11.63 20.45
C ASP A 133 0.62 12.77 20.45
N VAL A 134 -0.59 12.44 20.86
CA VAL A 134 -1.70 13.40 20.92
C VAL A 134 -1.57 14.44 22.06
N ALA A 135 -0.62 14.24 22.97
CA ALA A 135 -0.31 15.21 24.01
C ALA A 135 0.63 16.33 23.50
N ASN A 136 1.33 16.08 22.41
CA ASN A 136 2.23 17.08 21.83
C ASN A 136 1.44 18.16 21.10
N PRO A 137 1.55 19.45 21.52
CA PRO A 137 0.81 20.54 20.88
C PRO A 137 1.23 20.80 19.43
N ALA A 138 2.45 20.40 19.03
CA ALA A 138 2.95 20.50 17.66
C ALA A 138 2.49 19.36 16.74
N ASN A 139 1.66 18.45 17.25
CA ASN A 139 1.11 17.38 16.43
C ASN A 139 -0.09 17.88 15.62
N PRO A 140 0.01 17.99 14.29
CA PRO A 140 -1.05 18.55 13.45
C PRO A 140 -2.33 17.69 13.39
N VAL A 141 -2.25 16.43 13.80
CA VAL A 141 -3.39 15.49 13.75
C VAL A 141 -3.82 15.00 15.14
N ARG A 142 -3.39 15.66 16.23
CA ARG A 142 -3.64 15.23 17.61
C ARG A 142 -5.12 15.09 17.97
N ASP A 143 -5.97 15.88 17.33
CA ASP A 143 -7.41 15.93 17.59
C ASP A 143 -8.22 15.02 16.63
N PHE A 144 -7.59 14.38 15.66
CA PHE A 144 -8.24 13.54 14.67
C PHE A 144 -8.75 12.22 15.30
N THR A 145 -9.87 11.73 14.78
CA THR A 145 -10.20 10.30 14.92
C THR A 145 -9.16 9.52 14.11
N MET A 146 -8.40 8.65 14.80
CA MET A 146 -7.28 7.93 14.19
C MET A 146 -7.66 6.47 13.97
N VAL A 147 -7.52 5.99 12.75
CA VAL A 147 -7.70 4.60 12.34
C VAL A 147 -6.34 4.05 11.90
N PHE A 148 -5.81 3.11 12.67
CA PHE A 148 -4.50 2.50 12.42
C PHE A 148 -4.67 1.09 11.86
N ILE A 149 -4.11 0.86 10.67
CA ILE A 149 -4.11 -0.41 9.96
C ILE A 149 -2.75 -1.09 10.19
N PRO A 150 -2.69 -2.14 11.02
CA PRO A 150 -1.43 -2.88 11.22
C PRO A 150 -1.04 -3.64 9.96
N TYR A 151 0.25 -3.89 9.82
CA TYR A 151 0.81 -4.64 8.70
C TYR A 151 1.35 -5.99 9.16
N CYS A 152 0.97 -7.07 8.47
CA CYS A 152 1.40 -8.42 8.82
C CYS A 152 1.31 -9.45 7.67
N THR A 153 1.27 -9.01 6.41
CA THR A 153 0.98 -9.87 5.25
C THR A 153 2.10 -9.92 4.21
N GLY A 154 3.14 -9.09 4.34
CA GLY A 154 4.32 -9.14 3.48
C GLY A 154 4.13 -8.64 2.03
N ASP A 155 3.03 -7.93 1.72
CA ASP A 155 2.50 -7.65 0.40
C ASP A 155 2.13 -6.17 0.16
N VAL A 156 2.71 -5.28 0.93
CA VAL A 156 2.43 -3.82 0.92
C VAL A 156 0.93 -3.48 0.98
N HIS A 157 0.15 -4.25 1.74
CA HIS A 157 -1.31 -4.13 1.90
C HIS A 157 -2.15 -4.33 0.62
N LEU A 158 -1.60 -4.84 -0.45
CA LEU A 158 -2.29 -4.95 -1.75
C LEU A 158 -2.55 -6.41 -2.17
N GLY A 159 -1.95 -7.39 -1.50
CA GLY A 159 -2.04 -8.79 -1.89
C GLY A 159 -3.42 -9.41 -1.63
N THR A 160 -3.75 -10.41 -2.46
CA THR A 160 -5.01 -11.17 -2.41
C THR A 160 -4.80 -12.68 -2.50
N ARG A 161 -3.55 -13.17 -2.45
CA ARG A 161 -3.22 -14.58 -2.70
C ARG A 161 -2.59 -15.25 -1.48
N GLU A 162 -2.80 -16.55 -1.38
CA GLU A 162 -1.92 -17.44 -0.64
C GLU A 162 -0.89 -18.03 -1.60
N VAL A 163 0.39 -17.95 -1.22
CA VAL A 163 1.51 -18.38 -2.06
C VAL A 163 2.31 -19.42 -1.32
N GLU A 164 2.54 -20.57 -1.95
CA GLU A 164 3.43 -21.61 -1.45
C GLU A 164 4.87 -21.33 -1.88
N TYR A 165 5.79 -21.37 -0.92
CA TYR A 165 7.22 -21.17 -1.12
C TYR A 165 8.00 -22.44 -0.75
N GLU A 166 9.07 -22.70 -1.47
CA GLU A 166 9.95 -23.83 -1.23
C GLU A 166 11.34 -23.38 -0.83
N MET A 167 11.76 -23.71 0.41
CA MET A 167 13.13 -23.51 0.89
C MET A 167 14.01 -24.71 0.61
N PRO A 168 15.13 -24.56 -0.12
CA PRO A 168 16.14 -25.62 -0.23
C PRO A 168 16.62 -26.07 1.15
N THR A 169 16.83 -27.37 1.32
CA THR A 169 17.39 -27.93 2.54
C THR A 169 18.71 -28.68 2.25
N ALA A 170 19.58 -28.75 3.23
CA ALA A 170 20.84 -29.50 3.10
C ALA A 170 20.67 -31.01 2.82
N LYS A 171 19.47 -31.56 3.09
CA LYS A 171 19.14 -32.98 2.89
C LYS A 171 18.44 -33.26 1.55
N GLY A 172 18.34 -32.29 0.66
CA GLY A 172 17.83 -32.44 -0.72
C GLY A 172 16.33 -32.33 -0.89
N THR A 173 15.49 -32.57 0.12
CA THR A 173 14.03 -32.36 0.02
C THR A 173 13.71 -30.91 0.43
N PRO A 174 13.16 -30.10 -0.48
CA PRO A 174 12.73 -28.74 -0.14
C PRO A 174 11.68 -28.75 0.97
N ARG A 175 11.68 -27.68 1.78
CA ARG A 175 10.63 -27.46 2.78
C ARG A 175 9.64 -26.43 2.24
N ALA A 176 8.42 -26.89 2.01
CA ALA A 176 7.31 -26.02 1.63
C ALA A 176 6.71 -25.31 2.83
N PHE A 177 6.21 -24.08 2.60
CA PHE A 177 5.42 -23.31 3.55
C PHE A 177 4.58 -22.28 2.79
N ALA A 178 3.37 -22.01 3.30
CA ALA A 178 2.46 -21.04 2.72
C ALA A 178 2.60 -19.68 3.40
N VAL A 179 2.40 -18.61 2.63
CA VAL A 179 2.26 -17.24 3.10
C VAL A 179 0.99 -16.65 2.52
N ARG A 180 0.13 -16.19 3.40
CA ARG A 180 -1.08 -15.49 3.01
C ARG A 180 -0.76 -14.01 2.78
N HIS A 181 -0.65 -13.63 1.52
CA HIS A 181 -0.61 -12.24 1.07
C HIS A 181 -2.04 -11.71 0.95
N GLY A 182 -2.62 -11.31 2.08
CA GLY A 182 -4.04 -10.93 2.20
C GLY A 182 -4.25 -9.49 2.66
N GLY A 183 -3.29 -8.61 2.40
CA GLY A 183 -3.29 -7.22 2.85
C GLY A 183 -4.46 -6.41 2.33
N ALA A 184 -4.89 -6.64 1.09
CA ALA A 184 -6.05 -5.97 0.50
C ALA A 184 -7.34 -6.24 1.30
N ALA A 185 -7.59 -7.49 1.70
CA ALA A 185 -8.76 -7.84 2.50
C ALA A 185 -8.76 -7.14 3.88
N ASN A 186 -7.57 -6.98 4.48
CA ASN A 186 -7.40 -6.26 5.73
C ASN A 186 -7.74 -4.76 5.57
N VAL A 187 -7.24 -4.11 4.51
CA VAL A 187 -7.54 -2.71 4.20
C VAL A 187 -9.02 -2.50 3.92
N GLU A 188 -9.63 -3.34 3.08
CA GLU A 188 -11.06 -3.23 2.74
C GLU A 188 -11.94 -3.40 3.98
N ALA A 189 -11.59 -4.31 4.89
CA ALA A 189 -12.33 -4.46 6.15
C ALA A 189 -12.28 -3.19 7.02
N VAL A 190 -11.13 -2.51 7.04
CA VAL A 190 -10.99 -1.25 7.78
C VAL A 190 -11.75 -0.12 7.11
N LEU A 191 -11.69 -0.02 5.78
CA LEU A 191 -12.46 0.97 5.02
C LEU A 191 -13.97 0.76 5.18
N ASP A 192 -14.45 -0.48 5.16
CA ASP A 192 -15.85 -0.80 5.44
C ASP A 192 -16.26 -0.29 6.83
N TRP A 193 -15.40 -0.49 7.85
CA TRP A 193 -15.67 0.04 9.18
C TRP A 193 -15.69 1.57 9.19
N VAL A 194 -14.74 2.23 8.52
CA VAL A 194 -14.67 3.70 8.40
C VAL A 194 -15.96 4.22 7.76
N TYR A 195 -16.36 3.66 6.65
CA TYR A 195 -17.54 4.09 5.89
C TYR A 195 -18.86 3.87 6.65
N THR A 196 -18.91 2.84 7.48
CA THR A 196 -20.08 2.55 8.33
C THR A 196 -20.18 3.48 9.52
N ASN A 197 -19.06 3.97 10.04
CA ASN A 197 -19.03 4.70 11.31
C ASN A 197 -18.79 6.21 11.17
N ILE A 198 -18.30 6.67 10.02
CA ILE A 198 -17.95 8.06 9.76
C ILE A 198 -18.68 8.47 8.48
N HIS A 199 -19.65 9.39 8.59
CA HIS A 199 -20.55 9.66 7.47
C HIS A 199 -20.25 10.92 6.67
N ALA A 200 -19.72 11.98 7.31
CA ALA A 200 -19.49 13.27 6.65
C ALA A 200 -18.22 13.96 7.21
N PRO A 201 -17.05 13.34 7.04
CA PRO A 201 -15.81 13.99 7.47
C PRO A 201 -15.54 15.24 6.62
N GLN A 202 -15.05 16.30 7.24
CA GLN A 202 -14.58 17.50 6.52
C GLN A 202 -13.17 17.30 5.98
N THR A 203 -12.32 16.59 6.75
CA THR A 203 -10.94 16.32 6.38
C THR A 203 -10.59 14.87 6.64
N VAL A 204 -10.05 14.19 5.62
CA VAL A 204 -9.47 12.84 5.77
C VAL A 204 -8.01 12.87 5.38
N PHE A 205 -7.14 12.57 6.32
CA PHE A 205 -5.71 12.41 6.11
C PHE A 205 -5.38 10.93 5.98
N VAL A 206 -5.03 10.49 4.76
CA VAL A 206 -4.60 9.12 4.48
C VAL A 206 -3.08 9.11 4.41
N THR A 207 -2.45 8.33 5.27
CA THR A 207 -1.00 8.27 5.33
C THR A 207 -0.48 6.87 5.62
N GLY A 208 0.76 6.64 5.33
CA GLY A 208 1.42 5.39 5.64
C GLY A 208 2.93 5.54 5.65
N VAL A 209 3.61 4.58 6.28
CA VAL A 209 5.06 4.56 6.37
C VAL A 209 5.62 3.32 5.69
N SER A 210 6.75 3.44 4.95
CA SER A 210 7.41 2.28 4.34
C SER A 210 6.44 1.47 3.46
N ALA A 211 6.30 0.17 3.68
CA ALA A 211 5.33 -0.68 2.98
C ALA A 211 3.89 -0.12 2.98
N GLY A 212 3.50 0.62 4.03
CA GLY A 212 2.17 1.25 4.10
C GLY A 212 2.05 2.56 3.31
N ALA A 213 3.17 3.19 2.97
CA ALA A 213 3.16 4.39 2.13
C ALA A 213 2.79 4.05 0.67
N ILE A 214 3.14 2.84 0.20
CA ILE A 214 2.92 2.40 -1.18
C ILE A 214 1.42 2.37 -1.54
N PRO A 215 0.51 1.74 -0.77
CA PRO A 215 -0.92 1.70 -1.08
C PRO A 215 -1.66 2.98 -0.72
N SER A 216 -1.04 3.91 0.04
CA SER A 216 -1.73 5.08 0.56
C SER A 216 -2.38 5.97 -0.51
N PRO A 217 -1.82 6.19 -1.72
CA PRO A 217 -2.51 6.93 -2.78
C PRO A 217 -3.78 6.20 -3.27
N VAL A 218 -3.74 4.86 -3.39
CA VAL A 218 -4.90 4.05 -3.78
C VAL A 218 -6.02 4.17 -2.74
N VAL A 219 -5.66 4.06 -1.46
CA VAL A 219 -6.61 4.22 -0.35
C VAL A 219 -7.18 5.64 -0.32
N ALA A 220 -6.36 6.67 -0.54
CA ALA A 220 -6.82 8.05 -0.60
C ALA A 220 -7.82 8.28 -1.75
N ALA A 221 -7.57 7.70 -2.93
CA ALA A 221 -8.51 7.79 -4.04
C ALA A 221 -9.84 7.07 -3.75
N LYS A 222 -9.82 5.90 -3.11
CA LYS A 222 -11.03 5.19 -2.66
C LYS A 222 -11.83 6.03 -1.66
N VAL A 223 -11.15 6.60 -0.68
CA VAL A 223 -11.74 7.47 0.35
C VAL A 223 -12.34 8.74 -0.26
N ALA A 224 -11.65 9.39 -1.19
CA ALA A 224 -12.15 10.60 -1.85
C ALA A 224 -13.40 10.33 -2.70
N ARG A 225 -13.47 9.21 -3.38
CA ARG A 225 -14.66 8.78 -4.13
C ARG A 225 -15.84 8.45 -3.21
N HIS A 226 -15.58 7.93 -2.01
CA HIS A 226 -16.61 7.64 -1.01
C HIS A 226 -17.12 8.92 -0.32
N TYR A 227 -16.24 9.89 -0.06
CA TYR A 227 -16.55 11.16 0.58
C TYR A 227 -16.31 12.36 -0.36
N PRO A 228 -17.12 12.57 -1.40
CA PRO A 228 -16.86 13.59 -2.41
C PRO A 228 -16.86 15.02 -1.88
N GLY A 229 -17.44 15.25 -0.68
CA GLY A 229 -17.43 16.54 0.01
C GLY A 229 -16.26 16.75 0.98
N ALA A 230 -15.45 15.75 1.21
CA ALA A 230 -14.32 15.85 2.13
C ALA A 230 -13.05 16.37 1.43
N ARG A 231 -12.26 17.14 2.15
CA ARG A 231 -10.86 17.36 1.77
C ARG A 231 -10.08 16.09 2.08
N VAL A 232 -9.52 15.48 1.05
CA VAL A 232 -8.66 14.29 1.21
C VAL A 232 -7.21 14.68 0.92
N VAL A 233 -6.34 14.43 1.89
CA VAL A 233 -4.89 14.65 1.80
C VAL A 233 -4.19 13.32 1.98
N GLN A 234 -3.22 13.01 1.12
CA GLN A 234 -2.40 11.81 1.21
C GLN A 234 -0.94 12.18 1.45
N LEU A 235 -0.24 11.43 2.31
CA LEU A 235 1.20 11.51 2.49
C LEU A 235 1.80 10.11 2.61
N GLY A 236 2.74 9.76 1.72
CA GLY A 236 3.56 8.55 1.83
C GLY A 236 4.92 8.87 2.44
N ASP A 237 5.33 8.13 3.48
CA ASP A 237 6.59 8.32 4.20
C ASP A 237 7.55 7.15 3.93
N GLY A 238 8.64 7.41 3.20
CA GLY A 238 9.74 6.47 3.01
C GLY A 238 9.45 5.34 2.00
N ALA A 239 8.82 5.65 0.86
CA ALA A 239 8.52 4.66 -0.20
C ALA A 239 8.67 5.16 -1.65
N GLY A 240 9.34 6.28 -1.89
CA GLY A 240 9.69 6.74 -3.25
C GLY A 240 10.93 6.03 -3.81
N GLY A 241 11.17 6.15 -5.12
CA GLY A 241 12.38 5.64 -5.75
C GLY A 241 12.40 4.15 -6.07
N TYR A 242 11.27 3.48 -6.09
CA TYR A 242 11.17 2.04 -6.37
C TYR A 242 10.96 1.69 -7.85
N HIS A 243 11.38 2.54 -8.76
CA HIS A 243 11.30 2.25 -10.20
C HIS A 243 12.23 1.07 -10.56
N ALA A 244 11.74 -0.14 -10.38
CA ALA A 244 12.48 -1.38 -10.64
C ALA A 244 11.68 -2.30 -11.56
N ALA A 245 12.34 -2.86 -12.57
CA ALA A 245 11.72 -3.76 -13.57
C ALA A 245 11.06 -5.01 -12.94
N ALA A 246 11.40 -5.36 -11.70
CA ALA A 246 10.82 -6.48 -10.98
C ALA A 246 9.46 -6.16 -10.32
N VAL A 247 9.07 -4.89 -10.20
CA VAL A 247 7.86 -4.49 -9.47
C VAL A 247 6.57 -5.03 -10.09
N PRO A 248 6.36 -5.04 -11.43
CA PRO A 248 5.15 -5.63 -12.02
C PRO A 248 4.98 -7.12 -11.65
N ALA A 249 6.05 -7.90 -11.78
CA ALA A 249 6.02 -9.33 -11.43
C ALA A 249 5.80 -9.57 -9.93
N LEU A 250 6.35 -8.68 -9.08
CA LEU A 250 6.15 -8.70 -7.64
C LEU A 250 4.67 -8.49 -7.29
N LEU A 251 4.04 -7.45 -7.83
CA LEU A 251 2.62 -7.16 -7.60
C LEU A 251 1.71 -8.27 -8.11
N ALA A 252 2.00 -8.82 -9.30
CA ALA A 252 1.28 -9.97 -9.84
C ALA A 252 1.43 -11.21 -8.95
N GLY A 253 2.63 -11.46 -8.41
CA GLY A 253 2.89 -12.58 -7.50
C GLY A 253 2.02 -12.56 -6.24
N TRP A 254 1.74 -11.40 -5.69
CA TRP A 254 0.85 -11.22 -4.54
C TRP A 254 -0.64 -11.18 -4.92
N GLY A 255 -1.01 -11.12 -6.21
CA GLY A 255 -2.39 -10.88 -6.66
C GLY A 255 -2.82 -9.42 -6.52
N ALA A 256 -1.87 -8.51 -6.32
CA ALA A 256 -2.14 -7.09 -6.19
C ALA A 256 -2.57 -6.46 -7.52
N THR A 257 -2.03 -6.96 -8.64
CA THR A 257 -2.41 -6.49 -9.99
C THR A 257 -3.89 -6.70 -10.26
N GLU A 258 -4.39 -7.92 -10.01
CA GLU A 258 -5.79 -8.24 -10.21
C GLU A 258 -6.70 -7.43 -9.29
N TYR A 259 -6.32 -7.27 -8.02
CA TYR A 259 -7.05 -6.44 -7.07
C TYR A 259 -7.16 -4.98 -7.52
N LEU A 260 -6.06 -4.41 -8.04
CA LEU A 260 -6.06 -3.04 -8.54
C LEU A 260 -6.92 -2.91 -9.80
N LEU A 261 -6.79 -3.84 -10.77
CA LEU A 261 -7.55 -3.80 -12.02
C LEU A 261 -9.05 -4.11 -11.86
N ASP A 262 -9.46 -4.74 -10.77
CA ASP A 262 -10.88 -4.93 -10.44
C ASP A 262 -11.58 -3.60 -10.10
N ASP A 263 -10.85 -2.63 -9.56
CA ASP A 263 -11.34 -1.25 -9.40
C ASP A 263 -11.38 -0.53 -10.76
N ALA A 264 -12.57 -0.08 -11.16
CA ALA A 264 -12.80 0.60 -12.44
C ALA A 264 -11.85 1.79 -12.68
N ALA A 265 -11.39 2.43 -11.60
CA ALA A 265 -10.49 3.57 -11.65
C ALA A 265 -9.05 3.20 -12.09
N PHE A 266 -8.66 1.95 -11.90
CA PHE A 266 -7.32 1.45 -12.24
C PHE A 266 -7.32 0.51 -13.45
N ARG A 267 -8.49 0.17 -13.99
CA ARG A 267 -8.67 -0.84 -15.05
C ARG A 267 -7.94 -0.52 -16.36
N SER A 268 -7.64 0.74 -16.62
CA SER A 268 -6.92 1.17 -17.82
C SER A 268 -5.41 1.04 -17.73
N LEU A 269 -4.86 0.68 -16.56
CA LEU A 269 -3.43 0.47 -16.39
C LEU A 269 -3.00 -0.83 -17.08
N ASP A 270 -1.89 -0.77 -17.83
CA ASP A 270 -1.23 -1.99 -18.29
C ASP A 270 -0.52 -2.68 -17.12
N SER A 271 -0.78 -3.97 -16.94
CA SER A 271 -0.16 -4.76 -15.88
C SER A 271 1.36 -4.81 -15.95
N ALA A 272 1.93 -4.66 -17.15
CA ALA A 272 3.37 -4.63 -17.37
C ALA A 272 4.02 -3.30 -16.90
N ASP A 273 3.23 -2.24 -16.79
CA ASP A 273 3.67 -0.90 -16.40
C ASP A 273 3.39 -0.58 -14.91
N PHE A 274 2.90 -1.55 -14.14
CA PHE A 274 2.66 -1.30 -12.72
C PHE A 274 3.96 -0.98 -11.98
N SER A 275 4.01 0.21 -11.42
CA SER A 275 5.04 0.66 -10.50
C SER A 275 4.40 1.43 -9.36
N PHE A 276 5.15 1.72 -8.31
CA PHE A 276 4.57 2.45 -7.17
C PHE A 276 4.25 3.90 -7.53
N GLU A 277 4.99 4.50 -8.46
CA GLU A 277 4.72 5.82 -9.02
C GLU A 277 3.42 5.84 -9.82
N ARG A 278 3.18 4.79 -10.61
CA ARG A 278 1.95 4.65 -11.39
C ARG A 278 0.69 4.57 -10.54
N LEU A 279 0.82 4.09 -9.29
CA LEU A 279 -0.29 4.16 -8.33
C LEU A 279 -0.69 5.60 -8.00
N TYR A 280 0.26 6.54 -7.91
CA TYR A 280 -0.06 7.96 -7.74
C TYR A 280 -0.77 8.54 -8.96
N LEU A 281 -0.27 8.25 -10.17
CA LEU A 281 -0.86 8.75 -11.40
C LEU A 281 -2.30 8.26 -11.58
N ALA A 282 -2.52 6.97 -11.39
CA ALA A 282 -3.85 6.36 -11.49
C ALA A 282 -4.80 6.88 -10.40
N SER A 283 -4.30 7.03 -9.17
CA SER A 283 -5.08 7.56 -8.05
C SER A 283 -5.48 9.02 -8.28
N ALA A 284 -4.60 9.84 -8.83
CA ALA A 284 -4.91 11.22 -9.18
C ALA A 284 -5.93 11.31 -10.30
N GLY A 285 -5.85 10.44 -11.32
CA GLY A 285 -6.87 10.33 -12.36
C GLY A 285 -8.23 9.92 -11.81
N ALA A 286 -8.25 9.00 -10.83
CA ALA A 286 -9.46 8.50 -10.18
C ALA A 286 -10.10 9.49 -9.20
N ALA A 287 -9.28 10.38 -8.60
CA ALA A 287 -9.69 11.34 -7.58
C ALA A 287 -8.86 12.64 -7.68
N PRO A 288 -9.11 13.48 -8.68
CA PRO A 288 -8.27 14.65 -8.99
C PRO A 288 -8.27 15.72 -7.89
N GLY A 289 -9.20 15.68 -6.94
CA GLY A 289 -9.26 16.59 -5.79
C GLY A 289 -8.38 16.18 -4.61
N VAL A 290 -7.68 15.05 -4.67
CA VAL A 290 -6.78 14.62 -3.60
C VAL A 290 -5.46 15.38 -3.68
N HIS A 291 -5.00 15.89 -2.55
CA HIS A 291 -3.66 16.47 -2.42
C HIS A 291 -2.68 15.35 -2.06
N PHE A 292 -1.82 14.98 -3.00
CA PHE A 292 -0.83 13.92 -2.82
C PHE A 292 0.51 14.49 -2.37
N ALA A 293 1.19 13.76 -1.50
CA ALA A 293 2.53 14.15 -1.04
C ALA A 293 3.41 12.93 -0.70
N GLN A 294 4.73 13.16 -0.71
CA GLN A 294 5.72 12.21 -0.22
C GLN A 294 6.77 12.88 0.67
N VAL A 295 7.23 12.14 1.68
CA VAL A 295 8.44 12.46 2.41
C VAL A 295 9.44 11.31 2.27
N ASN A 296 10.68 11.62 1.87
CA ASN A 296 11.72 10.62 1.63
C ASN A 296 13.09 11.14 2.09
N SER A 297 13.93 10.26 2.62
CA SER A 297 15.36 10.55 2.86
C SER A 297 16.20 10.14 1.66
N VAL A 298 17.13 10.98 1.24
CA VAL A 298 17.92 10.77 -0.01
C VAL A 298 18.87 9.58 0.01
N GLU A 299 19.17 9.04 1.19
CA GLU A 299 20.08 7.90 1.40
C GLU A 299 19.43 6.83 2.28
N ASP A 300 18.11 6.74 2.35
CA ASP A 300 17.39 5.79 3.18
C ASP A 300 17.95 4.36 3.04
N ALA A 301 18.53 3.85 4.13
CA ALA A 301 19.23 2.57 4.12
C ALA A 301 18.27 1.39 3.94
N THR A 302 17.03 1.50 4.43
CA THR A 302 16.01 0.46 4.31
C THR A 302 15.49 0.39 2.86
N GLN A 303 15.22 1.53 2.24
CA GLN A 303 14.83 1.57 0.83
C GLN A 303 15.94 1.01 -0.06
N LEU A 304 17.19 1.39 0.16
CA LEU A 304 18.36 0.84 -0.58
C LEU A 304 18.48 -0.67 -0.38
N TYR A 305 18.23 -1.19 0.81
CA TYR A 305 18.22 -2.63 1.07
C TYR A 305 17.15 -3.35 0.20
N PHE A 306 15.89 -2.89 0.21
CA PHE A 306 14.83 -3.49 -0.58
C PHE A 306 15.06 -3.34 -2.09
N LEU A 307 15.57 -2.19 -2.55
CA LEU A 307 15.98 -2.00 -3.94
C LEU A 307 17.06 -3.02 -4.36
N SER A 308 18.01 -3.32 -3.47
CA SER A 308 19.03 -4.34 -3.74
C SER A 308 18.43 -5.75 -3.88
N LEU A 309 17.39 -6.09 -3.12
CA LEU A 309 16.64 -7.34 -3.26
C LEU A 309 15.86 -7.40 -4.58
N LEU A 310 15.41 -6.26 -5.09
CA LEU A 310 14.77 -6.13 -6.41
C LEU A 310 15.78 -6.07 -7.58
N GLY A 311 17.09 -6.23 -7.28
CA GLY A 311 18.14 -6.25 -8.30
C GLY A 311 18.71 -4.88 -8.67
N VAL A 312 18.25 -3.79 -8.07
CA VAL A 312 18.77 -2.44 -8.29
C VAL A 312 20.04 -2.25 -7.45
N LYS A 313 21.19 -2.14 -8.09
CA LYS A 313 22.52 -2.02 -7.44
C LYS A 313 23.29 -0.84 -8.00
N GLY A 314 24.13 -0.23 -7.17
CA GLY A 314 25.07 0.82 -7.58
C GLY A 314 24.43 2.15 -7.94
N THR A 315 23.13 2.32 -7.73
CA THR A 315 22.42 3.58 -7.99
C THR A 315 22.17 4.32 -6.68
N ARG A 316 22.34 5.62 -6.68
CA ARG A 316 21.98 6.46 -5.51
C ARG A 316 20.47 6.59 -5.43
N LEU A 317 19.92 6.45 -4.23
CA LEU A 317 18.48 6.63 -4.00
C LEU A 317 18.00 8.02 -4.42
N ALA A 318 18.79 9.07 -4.16
CA ALA A 318 18.47 10.42 -4.60
C ALA A 318 18.20 10.53 -6.12
N LYS A 319 18.92 9.76 -6.96
CA LYS A 319 18.70 9.75 -8.41
C LYS A 319 17.37 9.06 -8.78
N LEU A 320 17.06 7.95 -8.10
CA LEU A 320 15.78 7.23 -8.29
C LEU A 320 14.60 8.11 -7.84
N LEU A 321 14.72 8.71 -6.65
CA LEU A 321 13.72 9.66 -6.15
C LEU A 321 13.51 10.82 -7.12
N ALA A 322 14.58 11.42 -7.66
CA ALA A 322 14.45 12.54 -8.59
C ALA A 322 13.63 12.17 -9.84
N ALA A 323 13.85 10.96 -10.38
CA ALA A 323 13.11 10.47 -11.54
C ALA A 323 11.63 10.22 -11.22
N ASP A 324 11.35 9.48 -10.14
CA ASP A 324 10.00 9.14 -9.73
C ASP A 324 9.16 10.38 -9.38
N LEU A 325 9.75 11.29 -8.60
CA LEU A 325 9.05 12.51 -8.18
C LEU A 325 8.77 13.44 -9.38
N ALA A 326 9.66 13.47 -10.39
CA ALA A 326 9.42 14.22 -11.61
C ALA A 326 8.25 13.59 -12.41
N GLU A 327 8.24 12.26 -12.60
CA GLU A 327 7.16 11.56 -13.29
C GLU A 327 5.79 11.85 -12.65
N ILE A 328 5.72 11.84 -11.31
CA ILE A 328 4.47 12.13 -10.61
C ILE A 328 4.06 13.60 -10.79
N ARG A 329 5.00 14.55 -10.63
CA ARG A 329 4.71 15.99 -10.75
C ARG A 329 4.22 16.40 -12.13
N ASP A 330 4.74 15.77 -13.18
CA ASP A 330 4.36 16.07 -14.56
C ASP A 330 2.87 15.79 -14.82
N VAL A 331 2.25 14.90 -14.04
CA VAL A 331 0.86 14.47 -14.21
C VAL A 331 -0.05 14.92 -13.08
N VAL A 332 0.49 15.06 -11.86
CA VAL A 332 -0.31 15.34 -10.65
C VAL A 332 -0.05 16.76 -10.13
N PRO A 333 -0.91 17.75 -10.46
CA PRO A 333 -0.67 19.17 -10.15
C PRO A 333 -0.54 19.47 -8.64
N TRP A 334 -1.23 18.70 -7.82
CA TRP A 334 -1.28 18.87 -6.36
C TRP A 334 -0.32 17.93 -5.62
N PHE A 335 0.69 17.42 -6.30
CA PHE A 335 1.74 16.63 -5.68
C PHE A 335 2.82 17.51 -5.05
N ARG A 336 3.18 17.21 -3.79
CA ARG A 336 4.22 17.94 -3.04
C ARG A 336 5.18 16.97 -2.36
N THR A 337 6.39 17.45 -2.14
CA THR A 337 7.46 16.61 -1.58
C THR A 337 8.21 17.31 -0.46
N TYR A 338 8.59 16.50 0.54
CA TYR A 338 9.50 16.93 1.60
C TYR A 338 10.71 15.98 1.61
N THR A 339 11.83 16.41 1.05
CA THR A 339 13.04 15.60 0.92
C THR A 339 14.00 15.86 2.08
N ILE A 340 14.46 14.81 2.75
CA ILE A 340 15.29 14.87 3.96
C ILE A 340 16.70 14.40 3.63
N PRO A 341 17.74 15.04 4.17
CA PRO A 341 19.13 14.55 4.06
C PRO A 341 19.34 13.32 4.93
N GLY A 342 20.28 12.46 4.55
CA GLY A 342 20.76 11.34 5.37
C GLY A 342 20.00 10.04 5.13
N LYS A 343 20.11 9.11 6.11
CA LYS A 343 19.80 7.69 5.97
C LYS A 343 18.56 7.22 6.75
N ALA A 344 17.87 8.13 7.43
CA ALA A 344 16.72 7.78 8.25
C ALA A 344 15.61 7.14 7.42
N HIS A 345 15.03 6.04 7.94
CA HIS A 345 13.87 5.40 7.34
C HIS A 345 12.62 5.83 8.09
N THR A 346 11.75 6.57 7.40
CA THR A 346 10.48 7.14 7.90
C THR A 346 10.63 8.07 9.11
N ILE A 347 9.71 9.00 9.26
CA ILE A 347 9.73 9.98 10.36
C ILE A 347 8.39 10.08 11.10
N LEU A 348 7.26 9.71 10.47
CA LEU A 348 5.94 9.92 11.05
C LEU A 348 5.73 9.21 12.40
N ARG A 349 6.34 8.04 12.59
CA ARG A 349 6.22 7.26 13.83
C ARG A 349 7.26 7.62 14.91
N SER A 350 8.08 8.61 14.69
CA SER A 350 9.11 9.05 15.63
C SER A 350 9.01 10.55 15.91
N ASN A 351 9.68 11.00 16.97
CA ASN A 351 9.74 12.44 17.28
C ASN A 351 10.51 13.24 16.23
N ALA A 352 11.11 12.57 15.22
CA ALA A 352 11.66 13.24 14.05
C ALA A 352 10.61 14.08 13.30
N VAL A 353 9.31 13.72 13.36
CA VAL A 353 8.24 14.53 12.79
C VAL A 353 8.26 15.98 13.29
N TYR A 354 8.68 16.21 14.54
CA TYR A 354 8.73 17.55 15.15
C TYR A 354 10.10 18.23 15.04
N SER A 355 11.18 17.44 14.95
CA SER A 355 12.54 17.95 14.95
C SER A 355 13.14 18.12 13.56
N THR A 356 12.62 17.44 12.55
CA THR A 356 13.13 17.53 11.18
C THR A 356 12.89 18.91 10.61
N LYS A 357 13.97 19.53 10.09
CA LYS A 357 13.95 20.85 9.46
C LYS A 357 14.88 20.85 8.24
N VAL A 358 14.37 21.26 7.10
CA VAL A 358 15.12 21.35 5.84
C VAL A 358 14.88 22.71 5.20
N GLY A 359 15.94 23.40 4.81
CA GLY A 359 15.83 24.71 4.17
C GLY A 359 15.11 25.78 5.01
N GLY A 360 15.11 25.63 6.35
CA GLY A 360 14.38 26.54 7.24
C GLY A 360 12.94 26.13 7.53
N VAL A 361 12.35 25.18 6.79
CA VAL A 361 10.97 24.68 6.95
C VAL A 361 10.95 23.49 7.90
N ARG A 362 10.14 23.54 8.95
CA ARG A 362 9.93 22.41 9.87
C ARG A 362 8.88 21.46 9.30
N PHE A 363 9.15 20.14 9.37
CA PHE A 363 8.24 19.15 8.77
C PHE A 363 6.84 19.18 9.42
N SER A 364 6.72 19.31 10.74
CA SER A 364 5.40 19.35 11.40
C SER A 364 4.57 20.58 10.98
N GLU A 365 5.21 21.73 10.76
CA GLU A 365 4.55 22.95 10.28
C GLU A 365 4.11 22.80 8.81
N TRP A 366 4.97 22.22 7.97
CA TRP A 366 4.65 21.89 6.58
C TRP A 366 3.49 20.88 6.49
N LEU A 367 3.51 19.85 7.33
CA LEU A 367 2.44 18.85 7.39
C LEU A 367 1.12 19.45 7.87
N GLU A 368 1.15 20.35 8.84
CA GLU A 368 -0.04 21.07 9.33
C GLU A 368 -0.71 21.86 8.19
N GLN A 369 0.07 22.65 7.47
CA GLN A 369 -0.41 23.41 6.32
C GLN A 369 -1.00 22.49 5.25
N LEU A 370 -0.30 21.40 4.89
CA LEU A 370 -0.76 20.43 3.92
C LEU A 370 -2.12 19.82 4.33
N VAL A 371 -2.25 19.36 5.58
CA VAL A 371 -3.49 18.72 6.08
C VAL A 371 -4.63 19.72 6.18
N ASN A 372 -4.35 20.97 6.47
CA ASN A 372 -5.33 22.05 6.46
C ASN A 372 -5.75 22.49 5.05
N GLY A 373 -5.09 21.98 4.01
CA GLY A 373 -5.35 22.33 2.61
C GLY A 373 -4.78 23.68 2.21
N GLU A 374 -3.80 24.15 2.94
CA GLU A 374 -3.03 25.32 2.57
C GLU A 374 -2.02 24.98 1.47
N SER A 375 -1.62 25.97 0.71
CA SER A 375 -0.57 25.77 -0.29
C SER A 375 0.78 25.60 0.39
N VAL A 376 1.47 24.51 0.07
CA VAL A 376 2.84 24.24 0.53
C VAL A 376 3.76 24.11 -0.67
N ASP A 377 5.02 24.50 -0.48
CA ASP A 377 6.07 24.30 -1.48
C ASP A 377 6.78 22.96 -1.29
N ASP A 378 7.45 22.51 -2.33
CA ASP A 378 8.40 21.40 -2.25
C ASP A 378 9.60 21.79 -1.41
N VAL A 379 10.01 20.90 -0.51
CA VAL A 379 11.12 21.12 0.41
C VAL A 379 12.26 20.16 0.13
N GLY A 380 13.48 20.67 0.10
CA GLY A 380 14.70 19.86 -0.01
C GLY A 380 15.00 19.33 -1.43
N GLU A 381 14.42 19.86 -2.49
CA GLU A 381 14.68 19.44 -3.89
C GLU A 381 16.17 19.48 -4.27
N LYS A 382 16.93 20.44 -3.74
CA LYS A 382 18.38 20.55 -3.97
C LYS A 382 19.16 19.30 -3.51
N LEU A 383 18.59 18.49 -2.60
CA LEU A 383 19.17 17.25 -2.13
C LEU A 383 19.08 16.11 -3.18
N LEU A 384 18.17 16.25 -4.13
CA LEU A 384 17.99 15.32 -5.24
C LEU A 384 19.00 15.56 -6.37
N ALA A 385 19.57 16.77 -6.43
CA ALA A 385 20.61 17.10 -7.42
C ALA A 385 21.87 16.29 -7.12
N VAL A 386 22.14 15.31 -7.97
CA VAL A 386 23.36 14.49 -7.88
C VAL A 386 24.53 15.38 -8.36
N LYS A 387 25.40 15.80 -7.44
CA LYS A 387 26.70 16.32 -7.85
C LYS A 387 27.47 15.18 -8.54
N HIS A 388 27.80 15.41 -9.80
CA HIS A 388 28.63 14.50 -10.62
C HIS A 388 30.02 14.34 -10.02
#